data_cedf37339269fd6faaadd9e2e8c5aa8c
#
_entry.id   cedf37339269fd6faaadd9e2e8c5aa8c
#
_cell.length_a   1.000
_cell.length_b   1.000
_cell.length_c   1.000
_cell.angle_alpha   90.00
_cell.angle_beta   90.00
_cell.angle_gamma   90.00
#
_symmetry.space_group_name_H-M   'P 1'
#
loop_
_entity.id
_entity.type
_entity.pdbx_description
1 polymer ?
#
loop_
_entity_poly.entity_id
_entity_poly.type
_entity_poly.pdbx_seq_one_letter_code
_entity_poly.pdbx_strand_id
1 'polypeptide(L)'
;MITVGDLGLKEDKVLESMVLAAKWFAEIAQVKTESLTVEKNPGRLLHKYWKGAIRGEYRVAEKTWSFFCPIWHTGQAVKALVLAYHVTGIEEFLESAILGAEFILHERVSDPNDPDYGLIFGYEDLGYAVNTSAILECLDGLIYLSKATGDKTYWDAVIDALEWLSKKAYINGTGIFRDVYNPSTRSFIKAPWYREGLEGRPLLDDGIFLKGFLKTGKERFRKIFYETAEKLLQDEYPPGNWVKYPPSDVNHGILHPRMAYWWGRPMVMAYLDSKEKRFLDCAIRAGDWYTKAQRRDGGLFRHTYIDLSTECFGHETSGIACASILWLELMEVFGNERYLKPLEKAIKFCMRVQFTKPLNPNLKGCILSKVLPPDGSDKSPYHIRDLATIFYVQATAKLLEPKYRLEINMI
;
A
#
# COMPACT_ATOMS: atom_id res chain seq x y z
N MET A 1 -15.94 17.89 10.32
CA MET A 1 -14.60 17.37 10.00
C MET A 1 -14.04 16.69 11.24
N ILE A 2 -13.68 15.43 11.15
CA ILE A 2 -13.18 14.63 12.30
C ILE A 2 -11.76 15.08 12.68
N THR A 3 -11.49 15.25 13.97
CA THR A 3 -10.21 15.67 14.53
C THR A 3 -9.62 14.59 15.44
N VAL A 4 -8.36 14.76 15.83
CA VAL A 4 -7.70 13.89 16.82
C VAL A 4 -8.44 13.93 18.16
N GLY A 5 -8.98 15.10 18.55
CA GLY A 5 -9.76 15.31 19.77
C GLY A 5 -11.04 14.46 19.81
N ASP A 6 -11.71 14.29 18.67
CA ASP A 6 -12.94 13.47 18.58
C ASP A 6 -12.66 11.98 18.86
N LEU A 7 -11.41 11.53 18.68
CA LEU A 7 -10.95 10.19 19.06
C LEU A 7 -10.57 10.08 20.54
N GLY A 8 -10.71 11.14 21.33
CA GLY A 8 -10.22 11.17 22.71
C GLY A 8 -8.70 10.96 22.82
N LEU A 9 -7.96 11.41 21.80
CA LEU A 9 -6.50 11.40 21.74
C LEU A 9 -5.96 12.81 21.88
N LYS A 10 -4.69 12.90 22.33
CA LYS A 10 -3.95 14.17 22.32
C LYS A 10 -3.21 14.32 21.01
N GLU A 11 -3.37 15.45 20.34
CA GLU A 11 -2.79 15.73 19.03
C GLU A 11 -1.26 15.66 19.06
N ASP A 12 -0.64 16.23 20.10
CA ASP A 12 0.80 16.15 20.31
C ASP A 12 1.31 14.71 20.37
N LYS A 13 0.56 13.80 21.01
CA LYS A 13 0.96 12.39 21.11
C LYS A 13 0.83 11.63 19.80
N VAL A 14 -0.19 11.93 18.99
CA VAL A 14 -0.33 11.35 17.65
C VAL A 14 0.76 11.87 16.73
N LEU A 15 1.06 13.17 16.79
CA LEU A 15 2.12 13.80 16.03
C LEU A 15 3.50 13.23 16.40
N GLU A 16 3.84 13.16 17.70
CA GLU A 16 5.10 12.56 18.19
C GLU A 16 5.25 11.11 17.68
N SER A 17 4.19 10.33 17.75
CA SER A 17 4.18 8.93 17.30
C SER A 17 4.37 8.80 15.78
N MET A 18 3.69 9.65 15.00
CA MET A 18 3.85 9.70 13.54
C MET A 18 5.28 10.11 13.15
N VAL A 19 5.82 11.16 13.76
CA VAL A 19 7.19 11.62 13.51
C VAL A 19 8.20 10.52 13.82
N LEU A 20 8.04 9.83 14.94
CA LEU A 20 8.93 8.73 15.32
C LEU A 20 8.86 7.57 14.29
N ALA A 21 7.67 7.28 13.77
CA ALA A 21 7.49 6.27 12.72
C ALA A 21 8.10 6.70 11.38
N ALA A 22 7.93 7.97 10.97
CA ALA A 22 8.53 8.50 9.75
C ALA A 22 10.06 8.51 9.82
N LYS A 23 10.62 8.87 10.97
CA LYS A 23 12.08 8.81 11.24
C LYS A 23 12.65 7.40 11.11
N TRP A 24 11.88 6.36 11.45
CA TRP A 24 12.32 4.99 11.24
C TRP A 24 12.62 4.69 9.76
N PHE A 25 11.83 5.23 8.81
CA PHE A 25 12.15 5.13 7.38
C PHE A 25 13.38 5.93 7.04
N ALA A 26 13.38 7.22 7.36
CA ALA A 26 14.43 8.15 6.95
C ALA A 26 15.81 7.78 7.51
N GLU A 27 15.87 7.38 8.79
CA GLU A 27 17.12 7.16 9.50
C GLU A 27 17.57 5.68 9.53
N ILE A 28 16.63 4.72 9.50
CA ILE A 28 16.92 3.31 9.83
C ILE A 28 16.62 2.35 8.67
N ALA A 29 15.41 2.38 8.11
CA ALA A 29 14.97 1.37 7.15
C ALA A 29 15.45 1.64 5.72
N GLN A 30 15.74 2.87 5.35
CA GLN A 30 16.17 3.22 3.99
C GLN A 30 17.64 2.92 3.75
N VAL A 31 17.96 2.32 2.60
CA VAL A 31 19.34 2.11 2.15
C VAL A 31 19.96 3.44 1.73
N LYS A 32 21.14 3.76 2.28
CA LYS A 32 21.85 5.03 2.03
C LYS A 32 23.04 4.87 1.08
N THR A 33 23.39 3.64 0.70
CA THR A 33 24.52 3.31 -0.16
C THR A 33 24.04 2.69 -1.48
N GLU A 34 24.82 2.82 -2.54
CA GLU A 34 24.47 2.27 -3.86
C GLU A 34 24.43 0.74 -3.85
N SER A 35 25.34 0.12 -3.10
CA SER A 35 25.44 -1.33 -2.93
C SER A 35 25.00 -1.74 -1.53
N LEU A 36 24.54 -2.97 -1.41
CA LEU A 36 24.17 -3.57 -0.12
C LEU A 36 25.41 -3.79 0.75
N THR A 37 25.31 -3.43 2.04
CA THR A 37 26.42 -3.53 3.01
C THR A 37 26.13 -4.48 4.16
N VAL A 38 24.90 -4.47 4.67
CA VAL A 38 24.48 -5.24 5.86
C VAL A 38 23.25 -6.09 5.60
N GLU A 39 22.67 -5.96 4.43
CA GLU A 39 21.45 -6.64 4.04
C GLU A 39 21.76 -8.00 3.42
N LYS A 40 20.88 -8.95 3.68
CA LYS A 40 20.84 -10.21 2.93
C LYS A 40 19.89 -10.04 1.75
N ASN A 41 20.44 -9.85 0.55
CA ASN A 41 19.66 -10.12 -0.65
C ASN A 41 19.52 -11.66 -0.73
N PRO A 42 18.30 -12.19 -0.76
CA PRO A 42 18.10 -13.64 -0.88
C PRO A 42 18.57 -14.22 -2.23
N GLY A 43 19.31 -13.44 -3.04
CA GLY A 43 19.87 -13.84 -4.33
C GLY A 43 18.84 -13.94 -5.47
N ARG A 44 17.59 -13.61 -5.18
CA ARG A 44 16.48 -13.71 -6.14
C ARG A 44 16.00 -12.37 -6.69
N LEU A 45 16.37 -11.25 -6.05
CA LEU A 45 16.00 -9.92 -6.55
C LEU A 45 17.13 -9.41 -7.45
N LEU A 46 16.76 -9.01 -8.67
CA LEU A 46 17.71 -8.64 -9.72
C LEU A 46 18.05 -7.15 -9.77
N HIS A 47 17.67 -6.37 -8.76
CA HIS A 47 18.05 -4.96 -8.66
C HIS A 47 19.56 -4.78 -8.62
N LYS A 48 20.05 -3.80 -9.36
CA LYS A 48 21.48 -3.47 -9.40
C LYS A 48 21.82 -2.23 -8.57
N TYR A 49 20.85 -1.34 -8.39
CA TYR A 49 20.96 -0.12 -7.61
C TYR A 49 20.05 -0.21 -6.40
N TRP A 50 20.55 0.14 -5.23
CA TRP A 50 19.80 -0.06 -3.98
C TRP A 50 19.62 1.22 -3.16
N LYS A 51 20.39 2.29 -3.44
CA LYS A 51 20.28 3.54 -2.69
C LYS A 51 18.86 4.09 -2.82
N GLY A 52 18.25 4.39 -1.69
CA GLY A 52 16.87 4.85 -1.60
C GLY A 52 15.83 3.75 -1.35
N ALA A 53 16.14 2.48 -1.61
CA ALA A 53 15.24 1.37 -1.35
C ALA A 53 14.87 1.26 0.14
N ILE A 54 13.62 0.95 0.45
CA ILE A 54 13.22 0.55 1.80
C ILE A 54 13.48 -0.95 1.97
N ARG A 55 14.11 -1.32 3.08
CA ARG A 55 14.54 -2.71 3.35
C ARG A 55 13.39 -3.70 3.55
N GLY A 56 12.22 -3.27 3.82
CA GLY A 56 11.02 -4.09 3.87
C GLY A 56 10.91 -5.05 5.07
N GLU A 57 11.98 -5.69 5.50
CA GLU A 57 11.94 -6.67 6.59
C GLU A 57 13.18 -6.64 7.48
N TYR A 58 12.96 -6.62 8.80
CA TYR A 58 14.00 -6.80 9.81
C TYR A 58 13.72 -8.02 10.67
N ARG A 59 14.62 -8.99 10.64
CA ARG A 59 14.55 -10.23 11.43
C ARG A 59 15.20 -10.00 12.78
N VAL A 60 14.39 -9.86 13.81
CA VAL A 60 14.81 -9.37 15.13
C VAL A 60 15.78 -10.33 15.83
N ALA A 61 15.49 -11.64 15.79
CA ALA A 61 16.33 -12.67 16.41
C ALA A 61 17.71 -12.78 15.73
N GLU A 62 17.74 -12.68 14.42
CA GLU A 62 18.96 -12.79 13.60
C GLU A 62 19.71 -11.46 13.51
N LYS A 63 19.09 -10.35 13.89
CA LYS A 63 19.60 -8.98 13.74
C LYS A 63 19.99 -8.65 12.29
N THR A 64 19.23 -9.14 11.31
CA THR A 64 19.52 -8.99 9.88
C THR A 64 18.39 -8.30 9.15
N TRP A 65 18.76 -7.51 8.16
CA TRP A 65 17.85 -6.91 7.20
C TRP A 65 17.69 -7.79 5.97
N SER A 66 16.50 -7.83 5.41
CA SER A 66 16.21 -8.43 4.12
C SER A 66 15.23 -7.57 3.34
N PHE A 67 15.09 -7.86 2.04
CA PHE A 67 14.17 -7.16 1.17
C PHE A 67 12.92 -8.01 0.92
N PHE A 68 11.78 -7.32 0.93
CA PHE A 68 10.52 -7.84 0.47
C PHE A 68 9.81 -6.75 -0.35
N CYS A 69 9.54 -7.00 -1.62
CA CYS A 69 8.86 -6.09 -2.54
C CYS A 69 9.43 -4.65 -2.55
N PRO A 70 10.74 -4.43 -2.76
CA PRO A 70 11.38 -3.14 -2.50
C PRO A 70 10.78 -1.98 -3.32
N ILE A 71 10.34 -2.21 -4.56
CA ILE A 71 9.72 -1.15 -5.40
C ILE A 71 8.39 -0.68 -4.81
N TRP A 72 7.47 -1.61 -4.57
CA TRP A 72 6.17 -1.27 -4.01
C TRP A 72 6.28 -0.64 -2.62
N HIS A 73 7.05 -1.26 -1.72
CA HIS A 73 7.24 -0.75 -0.36
C HIS A 73 7.89 0.63 -0.36
N THR A 74 8.90 0.86 -1.21
CA THR A 74 9.52 2.18 -1.33
C THR A 74 8.55 3.22 -1.84
N GLY A 75 7.72 2.91 -2.85
CA GLY A 75 6.72 3.85 -3.35
C GLY A 75 5.70 4.26 -2.30
N GLN A 76 5.18 3.31 -1.52
CA GLN A 76 4.27 3.60 -0.42
C GLN A 76 4.94 4.34 0.74
N ALA A 77 6.24 4.08 1.00
CA ALA A 77 7.02 4.83 1.98
C ALA A 77 7.29 6.28 1.51
N VAL A 78 7.55 6.50 0.21
CA VAL A 78 7.65 7.84 -0.39
C VAL A 78 6.37 8.64 -0.12
N LYS A 79 5.19 8.04 -0.37
CA LYS A 79 3.89 8.66 -0.04
C LYS A 79 3.79 9.01 1.45
N ALA A 80 4.17 8.09 2.33
CA ALA A 80 4.12 8.29 3.78
C ALA A 80 5.06 9.44 4.22
N LEU A 81 6.27 9.49 3.68
CA LEU A 81 7.27 10.53 3.99
C LEU A 81 6.84 11.91 3.48
N VAL A 82 6.27 12.00 2.27
CA VAL A 82 5.70 13.26 1.75
C VAL A 82 4.57 13.75 2.63
N LEU A 83 3.66 12.87 3.06
CA LEU A 83 2.59 13.23 3.98
C LEU A 83 3.14 13.70 5.33
N ALA A 84 4.15 13.02 5.89
CA ALA A 84 4.80 13.43 7.12
C ALA A 84 5.50 14.79 6.98
N TYR A 85 6.17 15.05 5.85
CA TYR A 85 6.73 16.37 5.52
C TYR A 85 5.66 17.46 5.50
N HIS A 86 4.55 17.23 4.84
CA HIS A 86 3.46 18.20 4.77
C HIS A 86 2.81 18.53 6.12
N VAL A 87 2.80 17.57 7.06
CA VAL A 87 2.26 17.79 8.42
C VAL A 87 3.27 18.52 9.30
N THR A 88 4.57 18.24 9.13
CA THR A 88 5.60 18.66 10.11
C THR A 88 6.56 19.75 9.61
N GLY A 89 6.73 19.89 8.30
CA GLY A 89 7.78 20.72 7.70
C GLY A 89 9.21 20.20 7.90
N ILE A 90 9.39 18.95 8.33
CA ILE A 90 10.72 18.36 8.53
C ILE A 90 11.32 17.97 7.18
N GLU A 91 12.32 18.71 6.72
CA GLU A 91 12.95 18.54 5.39
C GLU A 91 13.55 17.14 5.17
N GLU A 92 14.09 16.51 6.22
CA GLU A 92 14.64 15.16 6.15
C GLU A 92 13.64 14.13 5.58
N PHE A 93 12.34 14.33 5.82
CA PHE A 93 11.31 13.44 5.26
C PHE A 93 11.17 13.62 3.74
N LEU A 94 11.24 14.87 3.26
CA LEU A 94 11.21 15.15 1.83
C LEU A 94 12.47 14.63 1.13
N GLU A 95 13.65 14.85 1.71
CA GLU A 95 14.93 14.33 1.20
C GLU A 95 14.91 12.80 1.12
N SER A 96 14.40 12.14 2.14
CA SER A 96 14.24 10.68 2.16
C SER A 96 13.24 10.20 1.12
N ALA A 97 12.15 10.94 0.88
CA ALA A 97 11.17 10.64 -0.17
C ALA A 97 11.79 10.76 -1.57
N ILE A 98 12.56 11.82 -1.82
CA ILE A 98 13.30 12.03 -3.08
C ILE A 98 14.24 10.84 -3.34
N LEU A 99 15.02 10.47 -2.32
CA LEU A 99 15.95 9.35 -2.41
C LEU A 99 15.23 8.02 -2.74
N GLY A 100 14.05 7.79 -2.15
CA GLY A 100 13.21 6.62 -2.47
C GLY A 100 12.68 6.64 -3.91
N ALA A 101 12.29 7.81 -4.40
CA ALA A 101 11.86 7.98 -5.79
C ALA A 101 13.01 7.77 -6.77
N GLU A 102 14.23 8.20 -6.46
CA GLU A 102 15.42 7.94 -7.27
C GLU A 102 15.64 6.43 -7.45
N PHE A 103 15.49 5.62 -6.39
CA PHE A 103 15.56 4.17 -6.51
C PHE A 103 14.53 3.63 -7.52
N ILE A 104 13.27 4.08 -7.44
CA ILE A 104 12.21 3.63 -8.38
C ILE A 104 12.54 4.05 -9.82
N LEU A 105 13.03 5.28 -10.01
CA LEU A 105 13.38 5.79 -11.34
C LEU A 105 14.58 5.06 -11.95
N HIS A 106 15.55 4.63 -11.16
CA HIS A 106 16.67 3.79 -11.61
C HIS A 106 16.23 2.40 -12.09
N GLU A 107 15.14 1.89 -11.56
CA GLU A 107 14.57 0.60 -11.92
C GLU A 107 13.53 0.70 -13.06
N ARG A 108 13.50 1.83 -13.78
CA ARG A 108 12.60 2.06 -14.91
C ARG A 108 13.31 1.86 -16.25
N VAL A 109 12.64 1.22 -17.21
CA VAL A 109 13.05 1.24 -18.61
C VAL A 109 12.73 2.62 -19.21
N SER A 110 13.77 3.44 -19.42
CA SER A 110 13.66 4.84 -19.83
C SER A 110 14.03 5.09 -21.30
N ASP A 111 14.53 4.10 -22.05
CA ASP A 111 14.78 4.22 -23.49
C ASP A 111 13.45 4.12 -24.27
N PRO A 112 13.01 5.19 -24.96
CA PRO A 112 11.77 5.17 -25.73
C PRO A 112 11.73 4.14 -26.88
N ASN A 113 12.90 3.65 -27.31
CA ASN A 113 13.01 2.64 -28.34
C ASN A 113 12.92 1.21 -27.80
N ASP A 114 13.01 1.02 -26.47
CA ASP A 114 12.83 -0.30 -25.87
C ASP A 114 11.36 -0.72 -25.93
N PRO A 115 11.06 -1.95 -26.39
CA PRO A 115 9.68 -2.49 -26.39
C PRO A 115 8.99 -2.50 -25.01
N ASP A 116 9.75 -2.41 -23.94
CA ASP A 116 9.26 -2.33 -22.56
C ASP A 116 9.41 -0.93 -21.95
N TYR A 117 9.50 0.11 -22.79
CA TYR A 117 9.52 1.50 -22.30
C TYR A 117 8.40 1.77 -21.30
N GLY A 118 8.76 2.30 -20.13
CA GLY A 118 7.86 2.58 -19.00
C GLY A 118 7.73 1.44 -17.99
N LEU A 119 8.24 0.23 -18.29
CA LEU A 119 8.30 -0.85 -17.29
C LEU A 119 9.15 -0.43 -16.11
N ILE A 120 8.65 -0.70 -14.89
CA ILE A 120 9.42 -0.61 -13.64
C ILE A 120 9.68 -2.03 -13.13
N PHE A 121 10.92 -2.34 -12.77
CA PHE A 121 11.30 -3.69 -12.33
C PHE A 121 10.84 -4.00 -10.91
N GLY A 122 9.53 -4.13 -10.71
CA GLY A 122 8.90 -4.45 -9.43
C GLY A 122 8.96 -5.95 -9.10
N TYR A 123 10.15 -6.46 -8.75
CA TYR A 123 10.31 -7.86 -8.33
C TYR A 123 9.65 -8.09 -6.97
N GLU A 124 8.81 -9.11 -6.87
CA GLU A 124 8.07 -9.46 -5.66
C GLU A 124 8.20 -10.95 -5.34
N ASP A 125 7.24 -11.76 -5.74
CA ASP A 125 7.13 -13.17 -5.36
C ASP A 125 8.15 -14.07 -6.09
N LEU A 126 8.37 -13.78 -7.37
CA LEU A 126 9.34 -14.46 -8.21
C LEU A 126 10.49 -13.49 -8.50
N GLY A 127 11.66 -13.76 -7.94
CA GLY A 127 12.78 -12.83 -8.01
C GLY A 127 13.33 -12.52 -9.42
N TYR A 128 12.87 -13.26 -10.43
CA TYR A 128 13.23 -13.08 -11.85
C TYR A 128 12.08 -12.48 -12.70
N ALA A 129 10.94 -12.25 -12.11
CA ALA A 129 9.76 -11.73 -12.80
C ALA A 129 9.15 -10.55 -12.02
N VAL A 130 8.52 -9.67 -12.75
CA VAL A 130 7.95 -8.42 -12.26
C VAL A 130 6.46 -8.62 -11.99
N ASN A 131 5.98 -8.15 -10.84
CA ASN A 131 4.55 -8.11 -10.55
C ASN A 131 3.95 -6.77 -10.97
N THR A 132 2.88 -6.80 -11.76
CA THR A 132 2.22 -5.58 -12.25
C THR A 132 1.58 -4.77 -11.13
N SER A 133 1.12 -5.44 -10.05
CA SER A 133 0.67 -4.77 -8.83
C SER A 133 1.76 -3.94 -8.17
N ALA A 134 2.99 -4.48 -8.09
CA ALA A 134 4.12 -3.76 -7.50
C ALA A 134 4.47 -2.49 -8.29
N ILE A 135 4.29 -2.52 -9.63
CA ILE A 135 4.43 -1.33 -10.47
C ILE A 135 3.33 -0.33 -10.11
N LEU A 136 2.06 -0.75 -10.13
CA LEU A 136 0.94 0.17 -9.92
C LEU A 136 1.00 0.82 -8.54
N GLU A 137 1.23 0.03 -7.49
CA GLU A 137 1.23 0.50 -6.11
C GLU A 137 2.41 1.45 -5.78
N CYS A 138 3.54 1.39 -6.50
CA CYS A 138 4.64 2.33 -6.27
C CYS A 138 4.37 3.73 -6.85
N LEU A 139 3.50 3.84 -7.85
CA LEU A 139 3.28 5.10 -8.59
C LEU A 139 2.67 6.21 -7.72
N ASP A 140 1.89 5.86 -6.71
CA ASP A 140 1.23 6.87 -5.87
C ASP A 140 2.24 7.71 -5.09
N GLY A 141 3.34 7.12 -4.64
CA GLY A 141 4.45 7.86 -4.03
C GLY A 141 5.04 8.91 -4.98
N LEU A 142 5.22 8.58 -6.25
CA LEU A 142 5.73 9.51 -7.26
C LEU A 142 4.73 10.67 -7.52
N ILE A 143 3.42 10.38 -7.52
CA ILE A 143 2.38 11.41 -7.66
C ILE A 143 2.44 12.41 -6.50
N TYR A 144 2.49 11.90 -5.27
CA TYR A 144 2.60 12.75 -4.08
C TYR A 144 3.88 13.59 -4.08
N LEU A 145 4.99 12.98 -4.46
CA LEU A 145 6.27 13.68 -4.53
C LEU A 145 6.29 14.76 -5.61
N SER A 146 5.73 14.48 -6.80
CA SER A 146 5.59 15.49 -7.86
C SER A 146 4.81 16.72 -7.38
N LYS A 147 3.73 16.49 -6.60
CA LYS A 147 2.94 17.59 -6.03
C LYS A 147 3.73 18.39 -4.99
N ALA A 148 4.52 17.71 -4.17
CA ALA A 148 5.32 18.36 -3.11
C ALA A 148 6.48 19.18 -3.66
N THR A 149 7.14 18.68 -4.72
CA THR A 149 8.35 19.30 -5.29
C THR A 149 8.07 20.20 -6.51
N GLY A 150 6.97 19.99 -7.21
CA GLY A 150 6.69 20.60 -8.51
C GLY A 150 7.45 19.95 -9.68
N ASP A 151 8.27 18.93 -9.42
CA ASP A 151 9.04 18.23 -10.44
C ASP A 151 8.12 17.30 -11.27
N LYS A 152 8.06 17.58 -12.57
CA LYS A 152 7.21 16.85 -13.51
C LYS A 152 7.79 15.47 -13.88
N THR A 153 9.08 15.25 -13.70
CA THR A 153 9.76 13.99 -14.01
C THR A 153 9.07 12.79 -13.35
N TYR A 154 8.56 12.98 -12.13
CA TYR A 154 7.82 11.95 -11.42
C TYR A 154 6.49 11.60 -12.10
N TRP A 155 5.73 12.62 -12.56
CA TRP A 155 4.50 12.38 -13.32
C TRP A 155 4.77 11.75 -14.67
N ASP A 156 5.85 12.14 -15.38
CA ASP A 156 6.23 11.54 -16.65
C ASP A 156 6.50 10.05 -16.48
N ALA A 157 7.21 9.66 -15.40
CA ALA A 157 7.43 8.26 -15.06
C ALA A 157 6.12 7.50 -14.75
N VAL A 158 5.18 8.13 -14.07
CA VAL A 158 3.85 7.55 -13.80
C VAL A 158 3.09 7.30 -15.10
N ILE A 159 3.08 8.27 -16.02
CA ILE A 159 2.35 8.15 -17.29
C ILE A 159 2.98 7.06 -18.17
N ASP A 160 4.31 6.99 -18.24
CA ASP A 160 5.01 5.95 -19.00
C ASP A 160 4.67 4.54 -18.47
N ALA A 161 4.66 4.38 -17.14
CA ALA A 161 4.29 3.11 -16.50
C ALA A 161 2.82 2.75 -16.77
N LEU A 162 1.89 3.71 -16.70
CA LEU A 162 0.48 3.50 -17.04
C LEU A 162 0.29 3.12 -18.51
N GLU A 163 1.07 3.71 -19.43
CA GLU A 163 1.07 3.33 -20.83
C GLU A 163 1.56 1.88 -21.02
N TRP A 164 2.65 1.50 -20.34
CA TRP A 164 3.14 0.12 -20.39
C TRP A 164 2.10 -0.86 -19.84
N LEU A 165 1.57 -0.61 -18.62
CA LEU A 165 0.53 -1.44 -17.99
C LEU A 165 -0.70 -1.59 -18.88
N SER A 166 -1.16 -0.49 -19.47
CA SER A 166 -2.36 -0.49 -20.32
C SER A 166 -2.17 -1.21 -21.66
N LYS A 167 -0.94 -1.25 -22.20
CA LYS A 167 -0.63 -1.90 -23.49
C LYS A 167 -0.25 -3.37 -23.32
N LYS A 168 0.47 -3.71 -22.27
CA LYS A 168 1.07 -5.03 -22.07
C LYS A 168 0.30 -5.88 -21.06
N ALA A 169 -0.04 -5.32 -19.90
CA ALA A 169 -0.62 -6.08 -18.78
C ALA A 169 -2.15 -6.17 -18.85
N TYR A 170 -2.82 -5.08 -19.20
CA TYR A 170 -4.28 -5.03 -19.20
C TYR A 170 -4.89 -5.94 -20.28
N ILE A 171 -5.86 -6.78 -19.90
CA ILE A 171 -6.64 -7.60 -20.82
C ILE A 171 -7.88 -6.80 -21.22
N ASN A 172 -7.86 -6.27 -22.43
CA ASN A 172 -8.82 -5.28 -22.90
C ASN A 172 -10.28 -5.69 -22.69
N GLY A 173 -11.06 -4.82 -22.05
CA GLY A 173 -12.50 -5.01 -21.81
C GLY A 173 -12.86 -5.95 -20.66
N THR A 174 -11.87 -6.47 -19.91
CA THR A 174 -12.13 -7.48 -18.86
C THR A 174 -12.06 -6.95 -17.43
N GLY A 175 -11.43 -5.78 -17.22
CA GLY A 175 -11.11 -5.26 -15.90
C GLY A 175 -9.99 -6.03 -15.19
N ILE A 176 -9.24 -6.89 -15.91
CA ILE A 176 -8.20 -7.76 -15.37
C ILE A 176 -6.83 -7.39 -15.94
N PHE A 177 -5.81 -7.44 -15.09
CA PHE A 177 -4.41 -7.30 -15.48
C PHE A 177 -3.70 -8.65 -15.31
N ARG A 178 -2.89 -9.03 -16.31
CA ARG A 178 -1.91 -10.12 -16.14
C ARG A 178 -0.92 -9.69 -15.07
N ASP A 179 -0.58 -10.60 -14.17
CA ASP A 179 0.12 -10.22 -12.94
C ASP A 179 1.65 -10.34 -13.04
N VAL A 180 2.16 -11.41 -13.67
CA VAL A 180 3.59 -11.75 -13.61
C VAL A 180 4.22 -11.67 -14.98
N TYR A 181 5.14 -10.73 -15.15
CA TYR A 181 5.88 -10.48 -16.39
C TYR A 181 7.35 -10.87 -16.25
N ASN A 182 7.86 -11.68 -17.19
CA ASN A 182 9.28 -12.01 -17.26
C ASN A 182 9.98 -11.07 -18.25
N PRO A 183 10.82 -10.13 -17.80
CA PRO A 183 11.50 -9.18 -18.68
C PRO A 183 12.49 -9.85 -19.62
N SER A 184 13.09 -10.98 -19.24
CA SER A 184 14.08 -11.69 -20.07
C SER A 184 13.44 -12.33 -21.31
N THR A 185 12.22 -12.82 -21.19
CA THR A 185 11.45 -13.40 -22.31
C THR A 185 10.43 -12.44 -22.91
N ARG A 186 10.27 -11.26 -22.29
CA ARG A 186 9.26 -10.25 -22.66
C ARG A 186 7.84 -10.81 -22.76
N SER A 187 7.49 -11.70 -21.81
CA SER A 187 6.20 -12.38 -21.82
C SER A 187 5.61 -12.52 -20.42
N PHE A 188 4.27 -12.56 -20.35
CA PHE A 188 3.57 -12.91 -19.12
C PHE A 188 3.64 -14.41 -18.88
N ILE A 189 3.83 -14.77 -17.62
CA ILE A 189 3.84 -16.17 -17.18
C ILE A 189 2.66 -16.41 -16.24
N LYS A 190 2.11 -17.64 -16.26
CA LYS A 190 1.08 -18.04 -15.33
C LYS A 190 1.73 -18.26 -13.96
N ALA A 191 1.34 -17.45 -13.00
CA ALA A 191 1.83 -17.62 -11.64
C ALA A 191 1.22 -18.86 -10.97
N PRO A 192 1.98 -19.58 -10.14
CA PRO A 192 1.52 -20.85 -9.55
C PRO A 192 0.36 -20.70 -8.56
N TRP A 193 0.13 -19.48 -8.04
CA TRP A 193 -0.98 -19.17 -7.14
C TRP A 193 -2.30 -18.84 -7.85
N TYR A 194 -2.30 -18.76 -9.20
CA TYR A 194 -3.54 -18.58 -9.96
C TYR A 194 -4.19 -19.92 -10.29
N ARG A 195 -5.48 -19.98 -9.99
CA ARG A 195 -6.30 -21.13 -10.36
C ARG A 195 -6.41 -21.30 -11.88
N GLU A 196 -6.84 -22.47 -12.29
CA GLU A 196 -7.26 -22.69 -13.66
C GLU A 196 -8.38 -21.70 -14.04
N GLY A 197 -8.25 -21.07 -15.20
CA GLY A 197 -9.18 -20.06 -15.70
C GLY A 197 -8.98 -18.64 -15.19
N LEU A 198 -8.04 -18.38 -14.25
CA LEU A 198 -7.63 -17.03 -13.90
C LEU A 198 -6.32 -16.67 -14.60
N GLU A 199 -6.35 -15.58 -15.37
CA GLU A 199 -5.15 -15.05 -16.06
C GLU A 199 -4.46 -13.93 -15.28
N GLY A 200 -5.12 -13.38 -14.24
CA GLY A 200 -4.66 -12.26 -13.45
C GLY A 200 -5.70 -11.79 -12.45
N ARG A 201 -5.60 -10.55 -12.03
CA ARG A 201 -6.50 -9.92 -11.05
C ARG A 201 -6.84 -8.48 -11.42
N PRO A 202 -7.97 -7.95 -10.91
CA PRO A 202 -8.25 -6.52 -11.04
C PRO A 202 -7.25 -5.74 -10.20
N LEU A 203 -6.69 -4.65 -10.74
CA LEU A 203 -5.77 -3.75 -10.05
C LEU A 203 -6.37 -2.34 -10.05
N LEU A 204 -6.99 -1.97 -8.93
CA LEU A 204 -7.61 -0.65 -8.75
C LEU A 204 -6.82 0.22 -7.77
N ASP A 205 -5.73 -0.30 -7.25
CA ASP A 205 -4.96 0.23 -6.15
C ASP A 205 -4.67 1.73 -6.29
N ASP A 206 -4.89 2.46 -5.20
CA ASP A 206 -4.73 3.92 -5.09
C ASP A 206 -5.45 4.77 -6.18
N GLY A 207 -6.29 4.15 -7.02
CA GLY A 207 -7.00 4.82 -8.12
C GLY A 207 -6.10 5.40 -9.20
N ILE A 208 -4.91 4.81 -9.41
CA ILE A 208 -3.84 5.39 -10.23
C ILE A 208 -4.26 5.64 -11.67
N PHE A 209 -5.02 4.73 -12.28
CA PHE A 209 -5.52 4.95 -13.64
C PHE A 209 -6.48 6.14 -13.74
N LEU A 210 -7.34 6.36 -12.74
CA LEU A 210 -8.20 7.56 -12.69
C LEU A 210 -7.37 8.83 -12.48
N LYS A 211 -6.36 8.79 -11.60
CA LYS A 211 -5.41 9.90 -11.42
C LYS A 211 -4.69 10.23 -12.73
N GLY A 212 -4.26 9.21 -13.47
CA GLY A 212 -3.65 9.37 -14.79
C GLY A 212 -4.58 10.02 -15.81
N PHE A 213 -5.88 9.65 -15.82
CA PHE A 213 -6.90 10.32 -16.65
C PHE A 213 -7.07 11.79 -16.27
N LEU A 214 -7.28 12.06 -14.98
CA LEU A 214 -7.49 13.43 -14.50
C LEU A 214 -6.29 14.35 -14.79
N LYS A 215 -5.08 13.79 -14.81
CA LYS A 215 -3.85 14.52 -15.17
C LYS A 215 -3.70 14.77 -16.66
N THR A 216 -4.07 13.79 -17.51
CA THR A 216 -3.71 13.79 -18.94
C THR A 216 -4.89 13.94 -19.91
N GLY A 217 -6.12 13.70 -19.43
CA GLY A 217 -7.31 13.60 -20.29
C GLY A 217 -7.36 12.33 -21.16
N LYS A 218 -6.46 11.34 -20.96
CA LYS A 218 -6.44 10.12 -21.78
C LYS A 218 -7.60 9.19 -21.40
N GLU A 219 -8.66 9.18 -22.20
CA GLU A 219 -9.88 8.39 -21.98
C GLU A 219 -9.62 6.89 -21.79
N ARG A 220 -8.55 6.37 -22.37
CA ARG A 220 -8.13 4.97 -22.16
C ARG A 220 -7.87 4.66 -20.68
N PHE A 221 -7.25 5.57 -19.93
CA PHE A 221 -6.99 5.36 -18.50
C PHE A 221 -8.29 5.35 -17.70
N ARG A 222 -9.22 6.26 -18.02
CA ARG A 222 -10.56 6.28 -17.42
C ARG A 222 -11.31 4.99 -17.69
N LYS A 223 -11.30 4.55 -18.94
CA LYS A 223 -11.95 3.30 -19.36
C LYS A 223 -11.42 2.11 -18.57
N ILE A 224 -10.09 1.94 -18.48
CA ILE A 224 -9.47 0.84 -17.73
C ILE A 224 -9.87 0.90 -16.24
N PHE A 225 -9.84 2.09 -15.63
CA PHE A 225 -10.26 2.26 -14.24
C PHE A 225 -11.69 1.77 -14.00
N TYR A 226 -12.63 2.21 -14.83
CA TYR A 226 -14.04 1.84 -14.64
C TYR A 226 -14.31 0.38 -15.00
N GLU A 227 -13.70 -0.18 -16.03
CA GLU A 227 -13.81 -1.61 -16.33
C GLU A 227 -13.29 -2.46 -15.16
N THR A 228 -12.22 -2.03 -14.50
CA THR A 228 -11.67 -2.70 -13.32
C THR A 228 -12.59 -2.53 -12.10
N ALA A 229 -13.13 -1.34 -11.86
CA ALA A 229 -14.10 -1.09 -10.80
C ALA A 229 -15.38 -1.92 -10.97
N GLU A 230 -15.91 -2.01 -12.18
CA GLU A 230 -17.07 -2.86 -12.50
C GLU A 230 -16.78 -4.34 -12.24
N LYS A 231 -15.59 -4.79 -12.65
CA LYS A 231 -15.16 -6.17 -12.38
C LYS A 231 -15.12 -6.47 -10.90
N LEU A 232 -14.63 -5.55 -10.10
CA LEU A 232 -14.61 -5.67 -8.64
C LEU A 232 -16.01 -5.67 -8.03
N LEU A 233 -16.95 -4.84 -8.53
CA LEU A 233 -18.34 -4.88 -8.08
C LEU A 233 -19.01 -6.23 -8.37
N GLN A 234 -18.72 -6.83 -9.54
CA GLN A 234 -19.25 -8.14 -9.93
C GLN A 234 -18.71 -9.29 -9.07
N ASP A 235 -17.44 -9.21 -8.69
CA ASP A 235 -16.72 -10.29 -8.00
C ASP A 235 -16.61 -10.08 -6.48
N GLU A 236 -17.29 -9.07 -5.94
CA GLU A 236 -17.31 -8.78 -4.51
C GLU A 236 -17.95 -9.92 -3.73
N TYR A 237 -17.14 -10.67 -2.99
CA TYR A 237 -17.59 -11.70 -2.08
C TYR A 237 -16.49 -12.05 -1.07
N PRO A 238 -16.79 -12.03 0.25
CA PRO A 238 -18.05 -11.57 0.88
C PRO A 238 -18.21 -10.04 0.76
N PRO A 239 -19.36 -9.47 1.18
CA PRO A 239 -19.58 -8.03 1.09
C PRO A 239 -18.43 -7.23 1.69
N GLY A 240 -17.86 -6.33 0.90
CA GLY A 240 -16.72 -5.48 1.26
C GLY A 240 -15.36 -6.17 1.18
N ASN A 241 -15.27 -7.39 0.59
CA ASN A 241 -13.99 -8.08 0.39
C ASN A 241 -14.04 -8.99 -0.86
N TRP A 242 -12.89 -9.58 -1.23
CA TRP A 242 -12.74 -10.34 -2.48
C TRP A 242 -11.92 -11.62 -2.26
N VAL A 243 -12.58 -12.71 -1.88
CA VAL A 243 -11.92 -14.00 -1.64
C VAL A 243 -11.42 -14.65 -2.94
N LYS A 244 -11.99 -14.28 -4.09
CA LYS A 244 -11.71 -14.89 -5.40
C LYS A 244 -10.26 -14.74 -5.84
N TYR A 245 -9.62 -13.65 -5.47
CA TYR A 245 -8.32 -13.27 -6.00
C TYR A 245 -7.20 -13.39 -4.96
N PRO A 246 -5.98 -13.83 -5.37
CA PRO A 246 -4.83 -13.79 -4.48
C PRO A 246 -4.49 -12.32 -4.10
N PRO A 247 -3.93 -12.08 -2.92
CA PRO A 247 -3.43 -13.05 -1.94
C PRO A 247 -4.48 -13.63 -0.96
N SER A 248 -5.77 -13.43 -1.17
CA SER A 248 -6.80 -14.19 -0.46
C SER A 248 -6.77 -15.66 -0.89
N ASP A 249 -7.10 -16.58 0.02
CA ASP A 249 -7.16 -18.01 -0.27
C ASP A 249 -8.62 -18.47 -0.37
N VAL A 250 -9.08 -18.53 -1.60
CA VAL A 250 -10.47 -18.92 -1.87
C VAL A 250 -10.73 -20.40 -1.58
N ASN A 251 -9.71 -21.28 -1.59
CA ASN A 251 -9.90 -22.71 -1.28
C ASN A 251 -10.27 -22.93 0.19
N HIS A 252 -9.69 -22.11 1.07
CA HIS A 252 -9.92 -22.16 2.49
C HIS A 252 -10.83 -21.04 3.00
N GLY A 253 -11.29 -20.12 2.11
CA GLY A 253 -12.12 -18.99 2.50
C GLY A 253 -11.39 -17.94 3.32
N ILE A 254 -10.07 -17.84 3.18
CA ILE A 254 -9.25 -16.89 3.95
C ILE A 254 -9.14 -15.57 3.21
N LEU A 255 -9.47 -14.48 3.89
CA LEU A 255 -9.42 -13.11 3.37
C LEU A 255 -8.11 -12.45 3.76
N HIS A 256 -7.45 -11.83 2.77
CA HIS A 256 -6.27 -11.03 3.04
C HIS A 256 -6.66 -9.69 3.69
N PRO A 257 -5.98 -9.25 4.76
CA PRO A 257 -6.40 -8.11 5.57
C PRO A 257 -6.34 -6.74 4.88
N ARG A 258 -5.66 -6.61 3.75
CA ARG A 258 -5.61 -5.35 2.99
C ARG A 258 -6.51 -5.30 1.76
N MET A 259 -7.17 -6.40 1.39
CA MET A 259 -8.00 -6.49 0.17
C MET A 259 -9.09 -5.41 0.15
N ALA A 260 -9.81 -5.26 1.26
CA ALA A 260 -10.85 -4.25 1.40
C ALA A 260 -10.33 -2.80 1.25
N TYR A 261 -9.07 -2.55 1.58
CA TYR A 261 -8.42 -1.28 1.34
C TYR A 261 -8.00 -1.11 -0.12
N TRP A 262 -7.29 -2.07 -0.70
CA TRP A 262 -6.77 -1.96 -2.06
C TRP A 262 -7.88 -1.71 -3.08
N TRP A 263 -9.03 -2.35 -2.92
CA TRP A 263 -10.11 -2.32 -3.91
C TRP A 263 -11.36 -1.58 -3.46
N GLY A 264 -11.66 -1.58 -2.16
CA GLY A 264 -12.79 -0.81 -1.63
C GLY A 264 -12.52 0.69 -1.54
N ARG A 265 -11.29 1.09 -1.15
CA ARG A 265 -10.95 2.50 -1.01
C ARG A 265 -11.00 3.29 -2.33
N PRO A 266 -10.44 2.83 -3.46
CA PRO A 266 -10.53 3.56 -4.72
C PRO A 266 -11.95 3.73 -5.24
N MET A 267 -12.93 2.96 -4.75
CA MET A 267 -14.34 3.18 -5.05
C MET A 267 -14.86 4.53 -4.54
N VAL A 268 -14.23 5.11 -3.51
CA VAL A 268 -14.52 6.48 -3.08
C VAL A 268 -14.19 7.46 -4.21
N MET A 269 -13.03 7.29 -4.86
CA MET A 269 -12.66 8.13 -6.02
C MET A 269 -13.61 7.92 -7.20
N ALA A 270 -14.00 6.66 -7.48
CA ALA A 270 -14.97 6.35 -8.52
C ALA A 270 -16.31 7.09 -8.27
N TYR A 271 -16.78 7.12 -7.02
CA TYR A 271 -17.96 7.87 -6.64
C TYR A 271 -17.77 9.38 -6.80
N LEU A 272 -16.64 9.93 -6.36
CA LEU A 272 -16.36 11.37 -6.44
C LEU A 272 -16.28 11.86 -7.89
N ASP A 273 -15.82 11.04 -8.83
CA ASP A 273 -15.77 11.34 -10.27
C ASP A 273 -17.14 11.14 -10.95
N SER A 274 -17.76 9.97 -10.80
CA SER A 274 -18.98 9.59 -11.54
C SER A 274 -20.29 10.01 -10.88
N LYS A 275 -20.29 10.23 -9.56
CA LYS A 275 -21.48 10.38 -8.70
C LYS A 275 -22.39 9.13 -8.62
N GLU A 276 -21.94 7.98 -9.13
CA GLU A 276 -22.69 6.75 -9.07
C GLU A 276 -22.59 6.10 -7.69
N LYS A 277 -23.73 6.08 -6.99
CA LYS A 277 -23.84 5.61 -5.59
C LYS A 277 -23.32 4.18 -5.37
N ARG A 278 -23.43 3.29 -6.37
CA ARG A 278 -22.98 1.90 -6.24
C ARG A 278 -21.49 1.75 -5.87
N PHE A 279 -20.63 2.66 -6.34
CA PHE A 279 -19.22 2.68 -5.96
C PHE A 279 -19.05 3.06 -4.48
N LEU A 280 -19.79 4.08 -4.04
CA LEU A 280 -19.77 4.48 -2.64
C LEU A 280 -20.31 3.36 -1.73
N ASP A 281 -21.39 2.70 -2.13
CA ASP A 281 -21.97 1.58 -1.38
C ASP A 281 -20.96 0.40 -1.24
N CYS A 282 -20.14 0.15 -2.27
CA CYS A 282 -19.04 -0.83 -2.20
C CYS A 282 -17.95 -0.39 -1.19
N ALA A 283 -17.52 0.87 -1.25
CA ALA A 283 -16.54 1.40 -0.28
C ALA A 283 -17.06 1.34 1.16
N ILE A 284 -18.36 1.60 1.37
CA ILE A 284 -19.02 1.45 2.67
C ILE A 284 -18.96 0.00 3.15
N ARG A 285 -19.29 -0.96 2.29
CA ARG A 285 -19.23 -2.38 2.65
C ARG A 285 -17.81 -2.80 3.04
N ALA A 286 -16.79 -2.26 2.36
CA ALA A 286 -15.39 -2.49 2.73
C ALA A 286 -15.05 -1.90 4.11
N GLY A 287 -15.49 -0.67 4.40
CA GLY A 287 -15.35 -0.06 5.72
C GLY A 287 -16.08 -0.85 6.81
N ASP A 288 -17.27 -1.36 6.51
CA ASP A 288 -18.08 -2.18 7.42
C ASP A 288 -17.46 -3.56 7.66
N TRP A 289 -16.85 -4.16 6.62
CA TRP A 289 -16.11 -5.41 6.78
C TRP A 289 -14.98 -5.23 7.81
N TYR A 290 -14.18 -4.18 7.70
CA TYR A 290 -13.13 -3.89 8.68
C TYR A 290 -13.69 -3.69 10.10
N THR A 291 -14.82 -3.00 10.24
CA THR A 291 -15.46 -2.79 11.54
C THR A 291 -15.88 -4.11 12.18
N LYS A 292 -16.40 -5.05 11.38
CA LYS A 292 -16.80 -6.37 11.85
C LYS A 292 -15.61 -7.27 12.18
N ALA A 293 -14.55 -7.21 11.37
CA ALA A 293 -13.33 -7.99 11.55
C ALA A 293 -12.40 -7.42 12.64
N GLN A 294 -12.61 -6.16 13.06
CA GLN A 294 -11.80 -5.53 14.09
C GLN A 294 -11.93 -6.22 15.44
N ARG A 295 -10.81 -6.53 16.06
CA ARG A 295 -10.73 -7.09 17.41
C ARG A 295 -11.13 -6.08 18.47
N ARG A 296 -11.46 -6.58 19.65
CA ARG A 296 -11.82 -5.74 20.81
C ARG A 296 -10.71 -4.78 21.22
N ASP A 297 -9.44 -5.18 21.06
CA ASP A 297 -8.27 -4.36 21.36
C ASP A 297 -7.90 -3.34 20.27
N GLY A 298 -8.63 -3.32 19.15
CA GLY A 298 -8.44 -2.40 18.03
C GLY A 298 -7.58 -2.94 16.88
N GLY A 299 -6.95 -4.11 17.04
CA GLY A 299 -6.17 -4.76 16.00
C GLY A 299 -7.01 -5.52 14.97
N LEU A 300 -6.31 -6.21 14.05
CA LEU A 300 -6.91 -7.09 13.06
C LEU A 300 -6.13 -8.40 13.03
N PHE A 301 -6.81 -9.52 12.82
CA PHE A 301 -6.13 -10.79 12.61
C PHE A 301 -5.45 -10.83 11.24
N ARG A 302 -4.36 -11.59 11.15
CA ARG A 302 -3.67 -11.84 9.88
C ARG A 302 -4.54 -12.61 8.89
N HIS A 303 -5.24 -13.64 9.39
CA HIS A 303 -6.19 -14.42 8.62
C HIS A 303 -7.58 -14.26 9.21
N THR A 304 -8.54 -13.94 8.37
CA THR A 304 -9.95 -13.87 8.73
C THR A 304 -10.73 -14.67 7.68
N TYR A 305 -11.51 -15.64 8.13
CA TYR A 305 -12.38 -16.41 7.24
C TYR A 305 -13.57 -15.58 6.79
N ILE A 306 -14.30 -16.08 5.78
CA ILE A 306 -15.51 -15.42 5.23
C ILE A 306 -16.55 -15.16 6.32
N ASP A 307 -16.67 -16.07 7.29
CA ASP A 307 -17.60 -15.96 8.45
C ASP A 307 -17.04 -15.10 9.59
N LEU A 308 -15.91 -14.44 9.39
CA LEU A 308 -15.19 -13.62 10.37
C LEU A 308 -14.52 -14.41 11.52
N SER A 309 -14.53 -15.72 11.50
CA SER A 309 -13.74 -16.56 12.41
C SER A 309 -12.25 -16.51 12.04
N THR A 310 -11.39 -17.04 12.93
CA THR A 310 -9.97 -17.17 12.69
C THR A 310 -9.37 -18.29 13.50
N GLU A 311 -8.35 -18.94 12.93
CA GLU A 311 -7.44 -19.85 13.63
C GLU A 311 -6.06 -19.19 13.88
N CYS A 312 -5.90 -17.94 13.41
CA CYS A 312 -4.64 -17.20 13.49
C CYS A 312 -4.72 -16.18 14.64
N PHE A 313 -3.82 -16.29 15.59
CA PHE A 313 -3.73 -15.36 16.73
C PHE A 313 -2.79 -14.17 16.46
N GLY A 314 -2.03 -14.18 15.36
CA GLY A 314 -1.20 -13.08 14.95
C GLY A 314 -2.00 -11.90 14.40
N HIS A 315 -1.48 -10.69 14.60
CA HIS A 315 -2.09 -9.47 14.08
C HIS A 315 -1.40 -9.02 12.79
N GLU A 316 -2.19 -8.54 11.85
CA GLU A 316 -1.68 -7.77 10.71
C GLU A 316 -1.98 -6.29 10.93
N THR A 317 -1.02 -5.59 11.53
CA THR A 317 -1.19 -4.18 11.90
C THR A 317 -1.30 -3.27 10.67
N SER A 318 -0.70 -3.65 9.54
CA SER A 318 -0.87 -2.91 8.29
C SER A 318 -2.34 -2.89 7.83
N GLY A 319 -3.08 -3.98 8.02
CA GLY A 319 -4.50 -4.04 7.65
C GLY A 319 -5.36 -3.07 8.44
N ILE A 320 -5.11 -2.92 9.76
CA ILE A 320 -5.89 -1.96 10.57
C ILE A 320 -5.47 -0.50 10.33
N ALA A 321 -4.21 -0.25 9.97
CA ALA A 321 -3.78 1.07 9.53
C ALA A 321 -4.43 1.44 8.18
N CYS A 322 -4.51 0.51 7.23
CA CYS A 322 -5.25 0.65 5.97
C CYS A 322 -6.75 0.94 6.21
N ALA A 323 -7.38 0.21 7.14
CA ALA A 323 -8.77 0.46 7.54
C ALA A 323 -8.96 1.89 8.05
N SER A 324 -7.99 2.40 8.82
CA SER A 324 -8.04 3.77 9.35
C SER A 324 -8.07 4.82 8.25
N ILE A 325 -7.30 4.61 7.17
CA ILE A 325 -7.30 5.50 5.99
C ILE A 325 -8.68 5.47 5.31
N LEU A 326 -9.23 4.27 5.06
CA LEU A 326 -10.54 4.13 4.42
C LEU A 326 -11.65 4.76 5.26
N TRP A 327 -11.65 4.56 6.56
CA TRP A 327 -12.65 5.16 7.46
C TRP A 327 -12.58 6.68 7.48
N LEU A 328 -11.38 7.27 7.46
CA LEU A 328 -11.20 8.72 7.36
C LEU A 328 -11.77 9.27 6.06
N GLU A 329 -11.50 8.62 4.91
CA GLU A 329 -12.03 9.02 3.61
C GLU A 329 -13.56 8.89 3.56
N LEU A 330 -14.12 7.80 4.07
CA LEU A 330 -15.57 7.60 4.13
C LEU A 330 -16.27 8.65 5.01
N MET A 331 -15.73 8.92 6.20
CA MET A 331 -16.30 9.94 7.09
C MET A 331 -16.21 11.35 6.50
N GLU A 332 -15.15 11.64 5.74
CA GLU A 332 -15.00 12.92 5.03
C GLU A 332 -16.07 13.10 3.93
N VAL A 333 -16.36 12.03 3.16
CA VAL A 333 -17.37 12.03 2.09
C VAL A 333 -18.80 12.11 2.65
N PHE A 334 -19.06 11.41 3.76
CA PHE A 334 -20.40 11.36 4.36
C PHE A 334 -20.70 12.51 5.33
N GLY A 335 -19.68 13.14 5.90
CA GLY A 335 -19.83 14.11 6.98
C GLY A 335 -20.44 13.51 8.25
N ASN A 336 -20.24 12.21 8.53
CA ASN A 336 -20.78 11.52 9.70
C ASN A 336 -19.68 10.79 10.50
N GLU A 337 -20.04 10.32 11.69
CA GLU A 337 -19.12 9.72 12.67
C GLU A 337 -19.19 8.19 12.75
N ARG A 338 -19.76 7.53 11.74
CA ARG A 338 -20.02 6.08 11.74
C ARG A 338 -18.80 5.24 12.12
N TYR A 339 -17.61 5.64 11.67
CA TYR A 339 -16.37 4.90 11.90
C TYR A 339 -15.47 5.50 12.97
N LEU A 340 -15.96 6.49 13.75
CA LEU A 340 -15.17 7.18 14.76
C LEU A 340 -14.62 6.20 15.82
N LYS A 341 -15.48 5.34 16.37
CA LYS A 341 -15.08 4.39 17.41
C LYS A 341 -14.12 3.29 16.91
N PRO A 342 -14.34 2.65 15.74
CA PRO A 342 -13.36 1.78 15.13
C PRO A 342 -12.01 2.46 14.88
N LEU A 343 -12.02 3.68 14.34
CA LEU A 343 -10.80 4.46 14.08
C LEU A 343 -10.03 4.76 15.37
N GLU A 344 -10.72 5.21 16.43
CA GLU A 344 -10.11 5.43 17.76
C GLU A 344 -9.35 4.20 18.24
N LYS A 345 -10.01 3.03 18.21
CA LYS A 345 -9.40 1.77 18.64
C LYS A 345 -8.18 1.40 17.77
N ALA A 346 -8.27 1.59 16.45
CA ALA A 346 -7.20 1.28 15.52
C ALA A 346 -5.96 2.13 15.77
N ILE A 347 -6.12 3.44 15.88
CA ILE A 347 -5.00 4.36 16.14
C ILE A 347 -4.37 4.06 17.51
N LYS A 348 -5.18 3.88 18.55
CA LYS A 348 -4.68 3.49 19.88
C LYS A 348 -3.94 2.15 19.85
N PHE A 349 -4.41 1.18 19.08
CA PHE A 349 -3.72 -0.10 18.91
C PHE A 349 -2.35 0.09 18.26
N CYS A 350 -2.28 0.79 17.13
CA CYS A 350 -1.02 1.05 16.44
C CYS A 350 0.00 1.78 17.35
N MET A 351 -0.43 2.82 18.07
CA MET A 351 0.44 3.53 19.03
C MET A 351 0.95 2.61 20.13
N ARG A 352 0.11 1.69 20.64
CA ARG A 352 0.49 0.76 21.70
C ARG A 352 1.55 -0.26 21.27
N VAL A 353 1.53 -0.66 19.99
CA VAL A 353 2.49 -1.64 19.44
C VAL A 353 3.68 -0.97 18.74
N GLN A 354 3.85 0.34 18.90
CA GLN A 354 5.02 1.08 18.42
C GLN A 354 6.21 0.90 19.36
N PHE A 355 7.37 0.63 18.78
CA PHE A 355 8.63 0.55 19.53
C PHE A 355 9.18 1.95 19.81
N THR A 356 8.83 2.52 20.95
CA THR A 356 9.24 3.90 21.32
C THR A 356 10.63 3.96 21.96
N LYS A 357 10.99 2.99 22.80
CA LYS A 357 12.27 2.90 23.52
C LYS A 357 12.84 1.48 23.52
N PRO A 358 13.04 0.85 22.35
CA PRO A 358 13.55 -0.50 22.28
C PRO A 358 15.06 -0.53 22.63
N LEU A 359 15.53 -1.67 23.15
CA LEU A 359 16.97 -1.92 23.31
C LEU A 359 17.70 -2.07 21.97
N ASN A 360 17.01 -2.60 20.95
CA ASN A 360 17.55 -2.71 19.61
C ASN A 360 17.23 -1.42 18.81
N PRO A 361 18.24 -0.61 18.42
CA PRO A 361 18.01 0.64 17.75
C PRO A 361 17.29 0.51 16.40
N ASN A 362 17.43 -0.63 15.71
CA ASN A 362 16.75 -0.88 14.43
C ASN A 362 15.23 -0.94 14.53
N LEU A 363 14.70 -1.07 15.76
CA LEU A 363 13.25 -1.09 16.01
C LEU A 363 12.68 0.28 16.39
N LYS A 364 13.53 1.27 16.69
CA LYS A 364 13.05 2.54 17.23
C LYS A 364 12.14 3.28 16.24
N GLY A 365 10.87 3.37 16.58
CA GLY A 365 9.85 4.08 15.79
C GLY A 365 8.96 3.17 14.95
N CYS A 366 9.39 1.96 14.60
CA CYS A 366 8.56 1.08 13.80
C CYS A 366 7.32 0.57 14.56
N ILE A 367 6.31 0.23 13.80
CA ILE A 367 5.08 -0.41 14.28
C ILE A 367 5.24 -1.92 14.12
N LEU A 368 4.91 -2.69 15.13
CA LEU A 368 4.95 -4.15 15.06
C LEU A 368 3.93 -4.64 14.01
N SER A 369 4.42 -5.28 12.95
CA SER A 369 3.56 -5.80 11.87
C SER A 369 2.74 -7.01 12.34
N LYS A 370 3.35 -7.89 13.13
CA LYS A 370 2.69 -9.06 13.67
C LYS A 370 2.86 -9.08 15.17
N VAL A 371 1.76 -9.20 15.87
CA VAL A 371 1.75 -9.45 17.31
C VAL A 371 1.58 -10.95 17.52
N LEU A 372 2.65 -11.58 17.93
CA LEU A 372 2.70 -13.01 18.20
C LEU A 372 2.49 -13.28 19.70
N PRO A 373 2.45 -14.46 20.05
CA PRO A 373 2.13 -15.77 19.50
C PRO A 373 0.79 -16.31 20.01
N PRO A 374 0.50 -17.53 19.67
CA PRO A 374 1.09 -18.33 18.62
C PRO A 374 0.30 -18.10 17.36
N ASP A 375 0.95 -17.66 16.32
CA ASP A 375 0.25 -17.46 15.06
C ASP A 375 0.54 -18.61 14.11
N GLY A 376 0.67 -19.78 14.47
CA GLY A 376 0.79 -20.98 13.67
C GLY A 376 1.40 -20.86 12.26
N SER A 377 1.31 -19.71 11.66
CA SER A 377 1.83 -19.40 10.33
C SER A 377 3.25 -18.81 10.34
N ASP A 378 3.71 -18.25 11.46
CA ASP A 378 5.06 -17.72 11.62
C ASP A 378 5.91 -18.65 12.48
N LYS A 379 6.80 -19.35 11.84
CA LYS A 379 7.79 -20.23 12.51
C LYS A 379 8.94 -19.44 13.14
N SER A 380 9.05 -18.17 12.84
CA SER A 380 10.04 -17.26 13.41
C SER A 380 9.49 -16.57 14.65
N PRO A 381 10.30 -16.24 15.66
CA PRO A 381 9.85 -15.52 16.86
C PRO A 381 9.06 -14.27 16.51
N TYR A 382 9.57 -13.41 15.70
CA TYR A 382 8.88 -12.42 14.87
C TYR A 382 9.88 -11.65 13.99
N HIS A 383 9.37 -11.07 12.94
CA HIS A 383 10.09 -10.09 12.15
C HIS A 383 9.24 -8.83 12.00
N ILE A 384 9.90 -7.70 11.80
CA ILE A 384 9.24 -6.43 11.54
C ILE A 384 9.15 -6.26 10.03
N ARG A 385 7.94 -6.14 9.52
CA ARG A 385 7.67 -5.65 8.18
C ARG A 385 7.30 -4.17 8.23
N ASP A 386 7.78 -3.42 7.27
CA ASP A 386 7.62 -1.98 7.15
C ASP A 386 6.18 -1.52 6.90
N LEU A 387 5.33 -2.38 6.30
CA LEU A 387 3.97 -2.03 5.88
C LEU A 387 3.10 -1.45 7.00
N ALA A 388 3.20 -1.99 8.22
CA ALA A 388 2.45 -1.43 9.35
C ALA A 388 2.88 0.02 9.63
N THR A 389 4.17 0.30 9.55
CA THR A 389 4.73 1.64 9.76
C THR A 389 4.35 2.59 8.62
N ILE A 390 4.44 2.12 7.36
CA ILE A 390 4.04 2.88 6.17
C ILE A 390 2.59 3.37 6.28
N PHE A 391 1.66 2.44 6.43
CA PHE A 391 0.24 2.79 6.47
C PHE A 391 -0.17 3.52 7.76
N TYR A 392 0.53 3.29 8.86
CA TYR A 392 0.31 4.06 10.08
C TYR A 392 0.70 5.53 9.90
N VAL A 393 1.84 5.84 9.29
CA VAL A 393 2.24 7.22 8.97
C VAL A 393 1.21 7.87 8.03
N GLN A 394 0.78 7.17 6.98
CA GLN A 394 -0.26 7.68 6.08
C GLN A 394 -1.58 7.96 6.81
N ALA A 395 -2.04 7.04 7.66
CA ALA A 395 -3.30 7.18 8.41
C ALA A 395 -3.25 8.36 9.40
N THR A 396 -2.16 8.47 10.16
CA THR A 396 -2.01 9.54 11.16
C THR A 396 -1.79 10.91 10.52
N ALA A 397 -1.06 10.98 9.41
CA ALA A 397 -0.91 12.22 8.65
C ALA A 397 -2.27 12.72 8.09
N LYS A 398 -3.09 11.81 7.55
CA LYS A 398 -4.45 12.13 7.08
C LYS A 398 -5.41 12.47 8.23
N LEU A 399 -5.19 11.95 9.42
CA LEU A 399 -5.96 12.30 10.62
C LEU A 399 -5.60 13.72 11.09
N LEU A 400 -4.30 14.04 11.16
CA LEU A 400 -3.77 15.33 11.60
C LEU A 400 -4.06 16.45 10.59
N GLU A 401 -4.04 16.15 9.29
CA GLU A 401 -4.20 17.15 8.24
C GLU A 401 -5.32 16.74 7.25
N PRO A 402 -6.58 17.12 7.53
CA PRO A 402 -7.75 16.69 6.77
C PRO A 402 -7.72 16.95 5.26
N LYS A 403 -7.01 18.00 4.81
CA LYS A 403 -6.91 18.32 3.37
C LYS A 403 -6.30 17.20 2.52
N TYR A 404 -5.55 16.26 3.15
CA TYR A 404 -4.94 15.11 2.48
C TYR A 404 -5.78 13.83 2.55
N ARG A 405 -6.98 13.86 3.13
CA ARG A 405 -7.82 12.65 3.26
C ARG A 405 -8.23 12.10 1.91
N LEU A 406 -8.74 12.96 1.04
CA LEU A 406 -9.26 12.53 -0.26
C LEU A 406 -8.14 12.49 -1.31
N GLU A 407 -7.94 11.34 -1.91
CA GLU A 407 -6.90 11.09 -2.92
C GLU A 407 -7.05 11.98 -4.17
N ILE A 408 -8.29 12.32 -4.53
CA ILE A 408 -8.56 13.18 -5.69
C ILE A 408 -7.96 14.58 -5.52
N ASN A 409 -7.72 15.02 -4.30
CA ASN A 409 -7.11 16.33 -4.02
C ASN A 409 -5.58 16.31 -4.23
N MET A 410 -4.98 15.15 -4.52
CA MET A 410 -3.53 14.98 -4.67
C MET A 410 -3.05 15.01 -6.13
N ILE A 411 -3.95 15.23 -7.07
CA ILE A 411 -3.66 15.27 -8.51
C ILE A 411 -3.19 16.65 -8.98
#